data_8be4c49433980a26f108417e1caf66bc
#
_entry.id   8be4c49433980a26f108417e1caf66bc
#
_cell.length_a   1.000
_cell.length_b   1.000
_cell.length_c   1.000
_cell.angle_alpha   90.00
_cell.angle_beta   90.00
_cell.angle_gamma   90.00
#
_symmetry.space_group_name_H-M   'P 1'
#
loop_
_entity.id
_entity.type
_entity.pdbx_description
1 polymer ?
#
loop_
_entity_poly.entity_id
_entity_poly.type
_entity_poly.pdbx_seq_one_letter_code
_entity_poly.pdbx_strand_id
1 'polypeptide(L)'
;NIQDIIENKKKYILVTLHRRENRGEKIKKMWDQLNELSTKNKFVYITHPSLPDSKTILNQTNIILLEPQNYENMVHLISNSKGIITDSGGLQEEAVCANKRVLVCRDTTERPETIECGLGKLIDTNIVDNIVFLDEEVSDVIENPYGNDVCEKVFKCII
;
A
#
# COMPACT_ATOMS: atom_id res chain seq x y z
N ASN A 1 -17.84 2.94 -7.29
CA ASN A 1 -17.34 4.31 -7.35
C ASN A 1 -16.37 4.56 -6.19
N ILE A 2 -15.28 5.32 -6.41
CA ILE A 2 -14.32 5.66 -5.35
C ILE A 2 -14.99 6.42 -4.22
N GLN A 3 -15.90 7.33 -4.55
CA GLN A 3 -16.66 8.09 -3.57
C GLN A 3 -17.41 7.16 -2.59
N ASP A 4 -18.04 6.12 -3.08
CA ASP A 4 -18.75 5.14 -2.25
C ASP A 4 -17.81 4.38 -1.31
N ILE A 5 -16.56 4.16 -1.74
CA ILE A 5 -15.53 3.49 -0.94
C ILE A 5 -15.05 4.40 0.20
N ILE A 6 -14.84 5.69 -0.11
CA ILE A 6 -14.34 6.70 0.83
C ILE A 6 -15.43 7.06 1.85
N GLU A 7 -16.67 7.24 1.42
CA GLU A 7 -17.81 7.57 2.28
C GLU A 7 -18.26 6.41 3.18
N ASN A 8 -17.92 5.19 2.80
CA ASN A 8 -18.19 4.02 3.62
C ASN A 8 -17.26 4.02 4.85
N LYS A 9 -17.82 4.31 6.03
CA LYS A 9 -17.10 4.40 7.33
C LYS A 9 -16.27 3.16 7.70
N LYS A 10 -16.37 2.05 6.99
CA LYS A 10 -15.52 0.87 7.19
C LYS A 10 -14.15 1.14 6.54
N LYS A 11 -13.15 1.38 7.38
CA LYS A 11 -11.77 1.49 6.96
C LYS A 11 -11.34 0.26 6.17
N TYR A 12 -10.60 0.45 5.10
CA TYR A 12 -10.05 -0.60 4.23
C TYR A 12 -8.52 -0.54 4.25
N ILE A 13 -7.90 -1.63 3.84
CA ILE A 13 -6.48 -1.70 3.55
C ILE A 13 -6.31 -1.54 2.04
N LEU A 14 -5.49 -0.55 1.63
CA LEU A 14 -5.17 -0.34 0.22
C LEU A 14 -4.07 -1.30 -0.22
N VAL A 15 -4.24 -1.96 -1.37
CA VAL A 15 -3.28 -2.95 -1.89
C VAL A 15 -2.87 -2.61 -3.31
N THR A 16 -1.56 -2.54 -3.56
CA THR A 16 -0.98 -2.43 -4.90
C THR A 16 0.21 -3.37 -5.03
N LEU A 17 0.12 -4.36 -5.90
CA LEU A 17 1.16 -5.35 -6.15
C LEU A 17 1.34 -5.51 -7.65
N HIS A 18 2.51 -5.18 -8.20
CA HIS A 18 2.76 -5.20 -9.64
C HIS A 18 4.23 -5.39 -10.05
N ARG A 19 5.15 -5.44 -9.08
CA ARG A 19 6.59 -5.58 -9.35
C ARG A 19 6.91 -6.91 -10.05
N ARG A 20 7.88 -6.86 -10.97
CA ARG A 20 8.30 -8.04 -11.75
C ARG A 20 8.85 -9.16 -10.87
N GLU A 21 9.58 -8.81 -9.82
CA GLU A 21 10.17 -9.73 -8.84
C GLU A 21 9.13 -10.55 -8.07
N ASN A 22 7.89 -10.04 -7.96
CA ASN A 22 6.80 -10.72 -7.28
C ASN A 22 5.95 -11.60 -8.19
N ARG A 23 6.19 -11.63 -9.49
CA ARG A 23 5.39 -12.43 -10.44
C ARG A 23 5.54 -13.93 -10.21
N GLY A 24 4.61 -14.70 -10.76
CA GLY A 24 4.60 -16.16 -10.63
C GLY A 24 4.07 -16.61 -9.27
N GLU A 25 4.80 -17.48 -8.58
CA GLU A 25 4.35 -18.08 -7.32
C GLU A 25 4.26 -17.08 -6.16
N LYS A 26 5.13 -16.06 -6.12
CA LYS A 26 5.10 -15.04 -5.06
C LYS A 26 3.78 -14.28 -5.04
N ILE A 27 3.32 -13.79 -6.20
CA ILE A 27 2.06 -13.02 -6.28
C ILE A 27 0.86 -13.89 -5.96
N LYS A 28 0.83 -15.14 -6.41
CA LYS A 28 -0.26 -16.08 -6.10
C LYS A 28 -0.36 -16.31 -4.60
N LYS A 29 0.78 -16.59 -3.94
CA LYS A 29 0.85 -16.73 -2.48
C LYS A 29 0.30 -15.50 -1.75
N MET A 30 0.60 -14.29 -2.21
CA MET A 30 0.06 -13.07 -1.61
C MET A 30 -1.45 -12.93 -1.85
N TRP A 31 -1.94 -13.26 -3.04
CA TRP A 31 -3.39 -13.25 -3.32
C TRP A 31 -4.17 -14.26 -2.48
N ASP A 32 -3.64 -15.46 -2.28
CA ASP A 32 -4.25 -16.48 -1.40
C ASP A 32 -4.36 -15.95 0.04
N GLN A 33 -3.32 -15.29 0.54
CA GLN A 33 -3.35 -14.65 1.86
C GLN A 33 -4.36 -13.51 1.94
N LEU A 34 -4.51 -12.68 0.89
CA LEU A 34 -5.52 -11.63 0.85
C LEU A 34 -6.93 -12.22 0.89
N ASN A 35 -7.18 -13.31 0.15
CA ASN A 35 -8.46 -14.01 0.18
C ASN A 35 -8.77 -14.56 1.59
N GLU A 36 -7.80 -15.19 2.25
CA GLU A 36 -7.95 -15.67 3.64
C GLU A 36 -8.27 -14.52 4.61
N LEU A 37 -7.47 -13.45 4.56
CA LEU A 37 -7.62 -12.28 5.43
C LEU A 37 -8.88 -11.46 5.16
N SER A 38 -9.50 -11.60 3.98
CA SER A 38 -10.72 -10.90 3.61
C SER A 38 -11.93 -11.28 4.46
N THR A 39 -11.86 -12.38 5.19
CA THR A 39 -12.89 -12.77 6.16
C THR A 39 -13.01 -11.77 7.32
N LYS A 40 -11.94 -11.06 7.64
CA LYS A 40 -11.86 -10.11 8.77
C LYS A 40 -11.53 -8.69 8.35
N ASN A 41 -10.97 -8.49 7.16
CA ASN A 41 -10.51 -7.21 6.66
C ASN A 41 -11.21 -6.86 5.35
N LYS A 42 -11.39 -5.57 5.08
CA LYS A 42 -11.80 -5.05 3.79
C LYS A 42 -10.56 -4.57 3.03
N PHE A 43 -10.43 -5.01 1.79
CA PHE A 43 -9.34 -4.61 0.91
C PHE A 43 -9.85 -3.79 -0.29
N VAL A 44 -9.07 -2.81 -0.69
CA VAL A 44 -9.19 -2.14 -1.98
C VAL A 44 -7.92 -2.45 -2.76
N TYR A 45 -8.02 -3.28 -3.77
CA TYR A 45 -6.91 -3.73 -4.59
C TYR A 45 -6.92 -2.99 -5.93
N ILE A 46 -5.83 -2.28 -6.22
CA ILE A 46 -5.64 -1.63 -7.52
C ILE A 46 -5.08 -2.67 -8.49
N THR A 47 -5.86 -3.02 -9.52
CA THR A 47 -5.44 -3.98 -10.54
C THR A 47 -4.34 -3.39 -11.42
N HIS A 48 -3.52 -4.27 -12.00
CA HIS A 48 -2.48 -3.84 -12.94
C HIS A 48 -2.57 -4.68 -14.23
N PRO A 49 -2.43 -4.07 -15.42
CA PRO A 49 -2.53 -4.77 -16.71
C PRO A 49 -1.58 -5.96 -16.86
N SER A 50 -0.43 -5.94 -16.19
CA SER A 50 0.54 -7.03 -16.19
C SER A 50 0.15 -8.23 -15.31
N LEU A 51 -0.93 -8.15 -14.55
CA LEU A 51 -1.44 -9.17 -13.63
C LEU A 51 -2.95 -9.38 -13.83
N PRO A 52 -3.38 -9.80 -15.03
CA PRO A 52 -4.80 -9.94 -15.36
C PRO A 52 -5.53 -10.97 -14.47
N ASP A 53 -4.82 -12.00 -14.02
CA ASP A 53 -5.37 -13.07 -13.19
C ASP A 53 -5.88 -12.59 -11.82
N SER A 54 -5.44 -11.40 -11.38
CA SER A 54 -5.93 -10.80 -10.13
C SER A 54 -7.46 -10.70 -10.08
N LYS A 55 -8.10 -10.39 -11.21
CA LYS A 55 -9.56 -10.26 -11.33
C LYS A 55 -10.30 -11.59 -11.14
N THR A 56 -9.65 -12.70 -11.42
CA THR A 56 -10.22 -14.04 -11.29
C THR A 56 -9.95 -14.63 -9.90
N ILE A 57 -8.74 -14.40 -9.38
CA ILE A 57 -8.29 -14.99 -8.11
C ILE A 57 -8.83 -14.23 -6.90
N LEU A 58 -8.81 -12.89 -6.95
CA LEU A 58 -9.30 -12.03 -5.88
C LEU A 58 -10.82 -11.80 -6.05
N ASN A 59 -11.63 -12.76 -5.67
CA ASN A 59 -13.08 -12.76 -5.89
C ASN A 59 -13.91 -12.73 -4.60
N GLN A 60 -13.30 -12.45 -3.45
CA GLN A 60 -14.01 -12.40 -2.17
C GLN A 60 -14.81 -11.10 -2.01
N THR A 61 -15.94 -11.18 -1.33
CA THR A 61 -16.88 -10.05 -1.14
C THR A 61 -16.24 -8.81 -0.50
N ASN A 62 -15.24 -9.00 0.37
CA ASN A 62 -14.55 -7.92 1.05
C ASN A 62 -13.30 -7.43 0.29
N ILE A 63 -13.07 -7.88 -0.94
CA ILE A 63 -12.00 -7.38 -1.80
C ILE A 63 -12.64 -6.59 -2.95
N ILE A 64 -12.44 -5.29 -2.95
CA ILE A 64 -12.90 -4.40 -4.01
C ILE A 64 -11.75 -4.22 -5.00
N LEU A 65 -11.98 -4.61 -6.26
CA LEU A 65 -11.02 -4.42 -7.34
C LEU A 65 -11.29 -3.10 -8.04
N LEU A 66 -10.27 -2.27 -8.14
CA LEU A 66 -10.29 -1.02 -8.91
C LEU A 66 -9.27 -1.07 -10.05
N GLU A 67 -9.63 -0.53 -11.20
CA GLU A 67 -8.69 -0.28 -12.29
C GLU A 67 -7.61 0.73 -11.83
N PRO A 68 -6.49 0.85 -12.57
CA PRO A 68 -5.48 1.87 -12.29
C PRO A 68 -6.10 3.26 -12.14
N GLN A 69 -5.73 3.97 -11.08
CA GLN A 69 -6.29 5.26 -10.71
C GLN A 69 -5.35 6.40 -11.08
N ASN A 70 -5.91 7.60 -11.29
CA ASN A 70 -5.12 8.82 -11.39
C ASN A 70 -4.53 9.20 -10.02
N TYR A 71 -3.60 10.14 -10.00
CA TYR A 71 -2.89 10.55 -8.79
C TYR A 71 -3.82 11.08 -7.69
N GLU A 72 -4.78 11.94 -8.05
CA GLU A 72 -5.74 12.53 -7.11
C GLU A 72 -6.54 11.45 -6.39
N ASN A 73 -7.09 10.50 -7.14
CA ASN A 73 -7.80 9.35 -6.59
C ASN A 73 -6.93 8.49 -5.68
N MET A 74 -5.66 8.28 -6.04
CA MET A 74 -4.72 7.54 -5.21
C MET A 74 -4.46 8.25 -3.89
N VAL A 75 -4.26 9.55 -3.88
CA VAL A 75 -4.10 10.35 -2.65
C VAL A 75 -5.32 10.20 -1.74
N HIS A 76 -6.52 10.28 -2.30
CA HIS A 76 -7.75 10.06 -1.53
C HIS A 76 -7.84 8.63 -0.96
N LEU A 77 -7.50 7.62 -1.75
CA LEU A 77 -7.51 6.23 -1.29
C LEU A 77 -6.47 5.98 -0.18
N ILE A 78 -5.28 6.53 -0.30
CA ILE A 78 -4.22 6.46 0.72
C ILE A 78 -4.68 7.11 2.02
N SER A 79 -5.14 8.36 1.94
CA SER A 79 -5.53 9.17 3.11
C SER A 79 -6.66 8.54 3.92
N ASN A 80 -7.60 7.88 3.25
CA ASN A 80 -8.77 7.24 3.89
C ASN A 80 -8.55 5.77 4.23
N SER A 81 -7.41 5.18 3.86
CA SER A 81 -7.09 3.80 4.21
C SER A 81 -6.74 3.65 5.70
N LYS A 82 -6.89 2.42 6.21
CA LYS A 82 -6.37 2.01 7.51
C LYS A 82 -4.84 1.83 7.47
N GLY A 83 -4.34 1.31 6.36
CA GLY A 83 -2.94 1.05 6.09
C GLY A 83 -2.77 0.55 4.66
N ILE A 84 -1.56 0.27 4.26
CA ILE A 84 -1.19 -0.02 2.88
C ILE A 84 -0.37 -1.31 2.80
N ILE A 85 -0.62 -2.11 1.76
CA ILE A 85 0.21 -3.26 1.37
C ILE A 85 0.70 -2.98 -0.03
N THR A 86 2.02 -2.90 -0.23
CA THR A 86 2.57 -2.51 -1.53
C THR A 86 3.95 -3.08 -1.80
N ASP A 87 4.29 -3.22 -3.07
CA ASP A 87 5.65 -3.44 -3.56
C ASP A 87 6.22 -2.20 -4.31
N SER A 88 5.49 -1.08 -4.33
CA SER A 88 5.89 0.16 -5.00
C SER A 88 6.75 1.05 -4.10
N GLY A 89 7.89 1.56 -4.63
CA GLY A 89 8.74 2.52 -3.93
C GLY A 89 8.04 3.86 -3.69
N GLY A 90 7.40 4.43 -4.72
CA GLY A 90 6.69 5.71 -4.60
C GLY A 90 5.54 5.66 -3.59
N LEU A 91 4.80 4.55 -3.55
CA LEU A 91 3.71 4.40 -2.60
C LEU A 91 4.18 4.28 -1.14
N GLN A 92 5.40 3.81 -0.90
CA GLN A 92 6.02 3.84 0.42
C GLN A 92 6.21 5.28 0.90
N GLU A 93 6.72 6.18 0.04
CA GLU A 93 6.89 7.60 0.34
C GLU A 93 5.53 8.28 0.61
N GLU A 94 4.55 8.03 -0.26
CA GLU A 94 3.19 8.58 -0.13
C GLU A 94 2.48 8.09 1.15
N ALA A 95 2.69 6.83 1.53
CA ALA A 95 2.16 6.27 2.77
C ALA A 95 2.72 7.01 4.00
N VAL A 96 4.03 7.23 4.03
CA VAL A 96 4.71 7.96 5.12
C VAL A 96 4.21 9.41 5.18
N CYS A 97 4.12 10.09 4.04
CA CYS A 97 3.58 11.46 3.95
C CYS A 97 2.14 11.56 4.50
N ALA A 98 1.33 10.51 4.31
CA ALA A 98 -0.03 10.41 4.82
C ALA A 98 -0.12 9.87 6.26
N ASN A 99 1.01 9.66 6.92
CA ASN A 99 1.13 9.06 8.25
C ASN A 99 0.42 7.69 8.35
N LYS A 100 0.60 6.84 7.32
CA LYS A 100 0.00 5.51 7.23
C LYS A 100 1.05 4.42 7.38
N ARG A 101 0.70 3.36 8.11
CA ARG A 101 1.52 2.16 8.16
C ARG A 101 1.49 1.43 6.83
N VAL A 102 2.65 0.87 6.45
CA VAL A 102 2.81 0.16 5.17
C VAL A 102 3.56 -1.17 5.34
N LEU A 103 2.97 -2.24 4.84
CA LEU A 103 3.65 -3.51 4.63
C LEU A 103 4.28 -3.51 3.23
N VAL A 104 5.59 -3.62 3.20
CA VAL A 104 6.39 -3.59 1.98
C VAL A 104 6.67 -5.02 1.51
N CYS A 105 5.99 -5.45 0.44
CA CYS A 105 6.09 -6.80 -0.13
C CYS A 105 7.34 -6.96 -1.00
N ARG A 106 8.50 -6.83 -0.38
CA ARG A 106 9.82 -6.93 -1.00
C ARG A 106 10.84 -7.52 -0.02
N ASP A 107 11.92 -8.11 -0.55
CA ASP A 107 13.06 -8.58 0.24
C ASP A 107 13.91 -7.40 0.74
N THR A 108 14.04 -6.37 -0.10
CA THR A 108 14.79 -5.14 0.19
C THR A 108 13.99 -3.93 -0.28
N THR A 109 14.31 -2.75 0.22
CA THR A 109 13.74 -1.50 -0.27
C THR A 109 14.82 -0.46 -0.56
N GLU A 110 14.61 0.32 -1.60
CA GLU A 110 15.38 1.53 -1.89
C GLU A 110 14.86 2.75 -1.10
N ARG A 111 13.96 2.52 -0.16
CA ARG A 111 13.35 3.53 0.73
C ARG A 111 13.53 3.14 2.19
N PRO A 112 14.78 3.06 2.68
CA PRO A 112 15.06 2.64 4.06
C PRO A 112 14.39 3.56 5.08
N GLU A 113 14.20 4.84 4.76
CA GLU A 113 13.56 5.84 5.61
C GLU A 113 12.13 5.43 6.01
N THR A 114 11.39 4.74 5.13
CA THR A 114 10.06 4.20 5.43
C THR A 114 10.12 3.21 6.59
N ILE A 115 11.17 2.39 6.66
CA ILE A 115 11.34 1.38 7.72
C ILE A 115 11.88 2.05 8.99
N GLU A 116 12.88 2.90 8.85
CA GLU A 116 13.58 3.58 9.96
C GLU A 116 12.64 4.50 10.75
N CYS A 117 11.69 5.17 10.09
CA CYS A 117 10.70 6.00 10.78
C CYS A 117 9.61 5.18 11.49
N GLY A 118 9.61 3.84 11.36
CA GLY A 118 8.68 2.94 12.06
C GLY A 118 7.31 2.81 11.41
N LEU A 119 7.02 3.49 10.28
CA LEU A 119 5.76 3.34 9.55
C LEU A 119 5.78 2.18 8.56
N GLY A 120 6.94 1.71 8.14
CA GLY A 120 7.08 0.61 7.20
C GLY A 120 7.61 -0.67 7.82
N LYS A 121 7.22 -1.82 7.26
CA LYS A 121 7.76 -3.13 7.58
C LYS A 121 8.00 -3.94 6.31
N LEU A 122 9.23 -4.42 6.11
CA LEU A 122 9.56 -5.38 5.05
C LEU A 122 9.03 -6.76 5.41
N ILE A 123 8.30 -7.39 4.50
CA ILE A 123 7.62 -8.67 4.77
C ILE A 123 7.83 -9.73 3.70
N ASP A 124 8.60 -9.44 2.64
CA ASP A 124 8.65 -10.26 1.42
C ASP A 124 7.23 -10.61 0.94
N THR A 125 6.78 -11.84 1.15
CA THR A 125 5.45 -12.31 0.75
C THR A 125 4.54 -12.63 1.94
N ASN A 126 4.98 -12.42 3.18
CA ASN A 126 4.29 -12.88 4.38
C ASN A 126 3.32 -11.82 4.94
N ILE A 127 2.14 -11.72 4.33
CA ILE A 127 1.11 -10.75 4.74
C ILE A 127 0.41 -11.19 6.03
N VAL A 128 0.05 -12.48 6.13
CA VAL A 128 -0.77 -13.01 7.24
C VAL A 128 -0.15 -12.72 8.61
N ASP A 129 1.12 -13.07 8.80
CA ASP A 129 1.78 -12.87 10.10
C ASP A 129 2.09 -11.42 10.43
N ASN A 130 1.98 -10.52 9.44
CA ASN A 130 2.32 -9.11 9.59
C ASN A 130 1.13 -8.17 9.54
N ILE A 131 -0.07 -8.65 9.23
CA ILE A 131 -1.25 -7.79 9.04
C ILE A 131 -1.58 -6.95 10.27
N VAL A 132 -1.32 -7.46 11.46
CA VAL A 132 -1.54 -6.77 12.75
C VAL A 132 -0.72 -5.48 12.87
N PHE A 133 0.41 -5.36 12.17
CA PHE A 133 1.20 -4.13 12.14
C PHE A 133 0.41 -2.93 11.61
N LEU A 134 -0.56 -3.17 10.72
CA LEU A 134 -1.43 -2.11 10.21
C LEU A 134 -2.51 -1.65 11.20
N ASP A 135 -2.70 -2.40 12.29
CA ASP A 135 -3.68 -2.09 13.35
C ASP A 135 -3.07 -1.25 14.49
N GLU A 136 -1.76 -1.21 14.59
CA GLU A 136 -1.07 -0.44 15.62
C GLU A 136 -1.33 1.06 15.42
N GLU A 137 -1.72 1.74 16.48
CA GLU A 137 -1.93 3.19 16.43
C GLU A 137 -0.62 3.93 16.12
N VAL A 138 -0.72 4.94 15.29
CA VAL A 138 0.36 5.91 15.08
C VAL A 138 0.07 7.06 16.05
N SER A 139 0.73 7.04 17.21
CA SER A 139 0.45 7.94 18.33
C SER A 139 0.83 9.39 18.04
N ASP A 140 1.85 9.60 17.20
CA ASP A 140 2.37 10.92 16.86
C ASP A 140 2.46 11.11 15.36
N VAL A 141 2.32 12.35 14.90
CA VAL A 141 2.64 12.69 13.51
C VAL A 141 4.14 12.58 13.35
N ILE A 142 4.59 11.59 12.58
CA ILE A 142 6.01 11.37 12.31
C ILE A 142 6.47 12.47 11.35
N GLU A 143 7.59 13.10 11.68
CA GLU A 143 8.25 14.03 10.74
C GLU A 143 8.58 13.27 9.45
N ASN A 144 8.16 13.84 8.30
CA ASN A 144 8.35 13.19 7.02
C ASN A 144 9.86 13.04 6.71
N PRO A 145 10.41 11.82 6.73
CA PRO A 145 11.84 11.60 6.53
C PRO A 145 12.32 11.95 5.11
N TYR A 146 11.39 12.05 4.15
CA TYR A 146 11.68 12.46 2.78
C TYR A 146 11.75 13.99 2.61
N GLY A 147 11.38 14.75 3.65
CA GLY A 147 11.37 16.21 3.67
C GLY A 147 10.17 16.83 2.96
N ASN A 148 9.96 18.11 3.21
CA ASN A 148 8.79 18.83 2.73
C ASN A 148 9.10 19.72 1.51
N ASP A 149 10.36 20.06 1.25
CA ASP A 149 10.78 21.03 0.24
C ASP A 149 11.80 20.45 -0.76
N VAL A 150 11.64 19.18 -1.11
CA VAL A 150 12.62 18.44 -1.96
C VAL A 150 12.77 19.10 -3.32
N CYS A 151 11.66 19.48 -3.97
CA CYS A 151 11.68 20.13 -5.28
C CYS A 151 12.42 21.47 -5.23
N GLU A 152 12.19 22.28 -4.19
CA GLU A 152 12.87 23.57 -4.01
C GLU A 152 14.38 23.39 -3.75
N LYS A 153 14.75 22.38 -2.93
CA LYS A 153 16.14 22.05 -2.67
C LYS A 153 16.87 21.59 -3.93
N VAL A 154 16.25 20.71 -4.72
CA VAL A 154 16.80 20.24 -6.01
C VAL A 154 16.98 21.40 -6.97
N PHE A 155 15.96 22.27 -7.10
CA PHE A 155 16.05 23.46 -7.96
C PHE A 155 17.23 24.36 -7.58
N LYS A 156 17.44 24.63 -6.29
CA LYS A 156 18.59 25.41 -5.79
C LYS A 156 19.95 24.77 -6.06
N CYS A 157 20.01 23.45 -6.26
CA CYS A 157 21.27 22.76 -6.58
C CYS A 157 21.62 22.79 -8.08
N ILE A 158 20.64 23.10 -8.95
CA ILE A 158 20.81 23.09 -10.41
C ILE A 158 21.18 24.48 -10.95
N ILE A 159 20.85 25.54 -10.22
CA ILE A 159 21.16 26.94 -10.55
C ILE A 159 22.51 27.34 -9.91
#